data_7ee17e9ef2320213209479a408c3f370
#
_entry.id   7ee17e9ef2320213209479a408c3f370
#
_cell.length_a   1.000
_cell.length_b   1.000
_cell.length_c   1.000
_cell.angle_alpha   90.00
_cell.angle_beta   90.00
_cell.angle_gamma   90.00
#
_symmetry.space_group_name_H-M   'P 1'
#
loop_
_entity.id
_entity.type
_entity.pdbx_description
1 polymer ?
#
loop_
_entity_poly.entity_id
_entity_poly.type
_entity_poly.pdbx_seq_one_letter_code
_entity_poly.pdbx_strand_id
1 'polypeptide(L)'
;MPDLDTVYRAALDGQWDSVIGLSEASWLDVKSSIYALDQAGPRAELCKHVAAMANAQGGLLMIGLRTELVDGREVVDGLKPVPQRLVDPGRHRKILMEQVRPPVRDLRVDWVACQEDSGVLVLYVPPQPTTDEPFVVPASDPKGREGVAVPVRSGDDTSWLKPAELQRLLALGWSSSAAAPGPSAAAGGDRTTAERLLRLAPQDAPWLKHLRNGGPFHRVPASVSDGVHEAAEALADEVLRFRDPDLAAATEKFTSAVHELSDVLGGLHAPLDGPLAYFEVPPEWKGRDPDRYYAALRENSRVAQAVLEAHGDWVNRLNGKGLLA
;
A
#
# COMPACT_ATOMS: atom_id res chain seq x y z
N MET A 1 -4.42 5.91 -11.54
CA MET A 1 -3.02 5.47 -11.39
C MET A 1 -2.52 4.99 -12.75
N PRO A 2 -1.29 5.26 -13.14
CA PRO A 2 -0.74 4.62 -14.31
C PRO A 2 -0.68 3.11 -14.07
N ASP A 3 -0.99 2.34 -15.11
CA ASP A 3 -0.89 0.88 -15.09
C ASP A 3 0.57 0.45 -14.95
N LEU A 4 0.82 -0.54 -14.09
CA LEU A 4 2.16 -1.07 -13.79
C LEU A 4 2.94 -1.44 -15.07
N ASP A 5 2.26 -2.12 -16.00
CA ASP A 5 2.85 -2.52 -17.29
C ASP A 5 3.21 -1.31 -18.18
N THR A 6 2.40 -0.25 -18.12
CA THR A 6 2.64 0.98 -18.87
C THR A 6 3.89 1.68 -18.38
N VAL A 7 4.06 1.82 -17.04
CA VAL A 7 5.25 2.44 -16.45
C VAL A 7 6.51 1.59 -16.72
N TYR A 8 6.39 0.27 -16.61
CA TYR A 8 7.48 -0.64 -16.91
C TYR A 8 7.95 -0.50 -18.37
N ARG A 9 7.04 -0.50 -19.34
CA ARG A 9 7.38 -0.33 -20.76
C ARG A 9 8.02 1.03 -21.03
N ALA A 10 7.46 2.10 -20.48
CA ALA A 10 8.02 3.43 -20.59
C ALA A 10 9.47 3.48 -20.06
N ALA A 11 9.73 2.83 -18.93
CA ALA A 11 11.08 2.72 -18.37
C ALA A 11 12.02 1.95 -19.30
N LEU A 12 11.59 0.83 -19.90
CA LEU A 12 12.40 0.07 -20.88
C LEU A 12 12.74 0.87 -22.12
N ASP A 13 11.81 1.72 -22.57
CA ASP A 13 11.99 2.61 -23.73
C ASP A 13 12.80 3.88 -23.37
N GLY A 14 13.25 4.03 -22.12
CA GLY A 14 13.98 5.20 -21.65
C GLY A 14 13.13 6.47 -21.53
N GLN A 15 11.81 6.34 -21.49
CA GLN A 15 10.85 7.45 -21.39
C GLN A 15 10.71 7.91 -19.92
N TRP A 16 11.79 8.42 -19.34
CA TRP A 16 11.88 8.76 -17.92
C TRP A 16 10.92 9.86 -17.47
N ASP A 17 10.47 10.73 -18.38
CA ASP A 17 9.46 11.75 -18.11
C ASP A 17 8.12 11.14 -17.63
N SER A 18 7.86 9.88 -17.96
CA SER A 18 6.68 9.13 -17.50
C SER A 18 6.85 8.55 -16.08
N VAL A 19 8.07 8.56 -15.56
CA VAL A 19 8.42 8.03 -14.23
C VAL A 19 8.70 9.18 -13.25
N ILE A 20 9.35 10.24 -13.74
CA ILE A 20 9.60 11.46 -12.96
C ILE A 20 8.27 12.09 -12.57
N GLY A 21 8.12 12.46 -11.30
CA GLY A 21 6.88 12.97 -10.72
C GLY A 21 5.95 11.92 -10.15
N LEU A 22 6.25 10.61 -10.32
CA LEU A 22 5.52 9.56 -9.61
C LEU A 22 5.94 9.51 -8.14
N SER A 23 4.99 9.32 -7.25
CA SER A 23 5.26 9.07 -5.83
C SER A 23 5.56 7.60 -5.59
N GLU A 24 6.50 7.30 -4.67
CA GLU A 24 6.63 5.96 -4.14
C GLU A 24 5.30 5.49 -3.54
N ALA A 25 4.99 4.22 -3.72
CA ALA A 25 3.73 3.62 -3.34
C ALA A 25 3.89 2.10 -3.14
N SER A 26 2.82 1.40 -2.84
CA SER A 26 2.85 -0.07 -2.68
C SER A 26 3.42 -0.80 -3.88
N TRP A 27 3.30 -0.23 -5.09
CA TRP A 27 3.74 -0.82 -6.36
C TRP A 27 5.03 -0.21 -6.95
N LEU A 28 5.55 0.89 -6.39
CA LEU A 28 6.77 1.57 -6.88
C LEU A 28 7.73 1.80 -5.73
N ASP A 29 8.95 1.33 -5.88
CA ASP A 29 10.06 1.58 -4.97
C ASP A 29 11.29 2.03 -5.75
N VAL A 30 11.94 3.10 -5.30
CA VAL A 30 13.04 3.74 -6.02
C VAL A 30 14.29 3.77 -5.15
N LYS A 31 15.41 3.41 -5.73
CA LYS A 31 16.70 3.41 -5.04
C LYS A 31 17.73 4.20 -5.82
N SER A 32 18.44 5.06 -5.13
CA SER A 32 19.51 5.88 -5.71
C SER A 32 20.86 5.16 -5.79
N SER A 33 20.95 3.95 -5.22
CA SER A 33 22.19 3.17 -5.13
C SER A 33 21.90 1.69 -5.30
N ILE A 34 22.86 0.96 -5.88
CA ILE A 34 22.76 -0.49 -6.08
C ILE A 34 22.94 -1.25 -4.77
N TYR A 35 22.28 -2.39 -4.65
CA TYR A 35 22.53 -3.33 -3.56
C TYR A 35 23.89 -4.01 -3.70
N ALA A 36 24.69 -3.97 -2.64
CA ALA A 36 25.98 -4.67 -2.59
C ALA A 36 25.74 -6.18 -2.38
N LEU A 37 25.50 -6.91 -3.47
CA LEU A 37 25.09 -8.31 -3.44
C LEU A 37 26.10 -9.28 -2.84
N ASP A 38 27.35 -8.84 -2.61
CA ASP A 38 28.38 -9.60 -1.90
C ASP A 38 28.15 -9.60 -0.37
N GLN A 39 27.38 -8.65 0.14
CA GLN A 39 27.04 -8.49 1.53
C GLN A 39 25.68 -9.09 1.83
N ALA A 40 25.56 -9.82 2.96
CA ALA A 40 24.31 -10.48 3.34
C ALA A 40 23.15 -9.49 3.59
N GLY A 41 23.41 -8.36 4.25
CA GLY A 41 22.39 -7.35 4.55
C GLY A 41 21.74 -6.75 3.31
N PRO A 42 22.49 -6.10 2.40
CA PRO A 42 21.93 -5.56 1.15
C PRO A 42 21.26 -6.62 0.28
N ARG A 43 21.76 -7.85 0.27
CA ARG A 43 21.12 -8.95 -0.44
C ARG A 43 19.76 -9.31 0.16
N ALA A 44 19.67 -9.37 1.49
CA ALA A 44 18.43 -9.62 2.20
C ALA A 44 17.42 -8.48 1.96
N GLU A 45 17.87 -7.22 1.92
CA GLU A 45 17.02 -6.08 1.60
C GLU A 45 16.43 -6.17 0.18
N LEU A 46 17.23 -6.53 -0.83
CA LEU A 46 16.73 -6.77 -2.18
C LEU A 46 15.62 -7.84 -2.19
N CYS A 47 15.85 -8.97 -1.52
CA CYS A 47 14.88 -10.07 -1.44
C CYS A 47 13.61 -9.64 -0.70
N LYS A 48 13.76 -8.86 0.39
CA LYS A 48 12.64 -8.29 1.15
C LYS A 48 11.76 -7.41 0.28
N HIS A 49 12.32 -6.47 -0.48
CA HIS A 49 11.54 -5.59 -1.35
C HIS A 49 10.78 -6.37 -2.44
N VAL A 50 11.45 -7.29 -3.11
CA VAL A 50 10.82 -8.10 -4.18
C VAL A 50 9.73 -9.03 -3.60
N ALA A 51 9.98 -9.67 -2.48
CA ALA A 51 8.97 -10.53 -1.84
C ALA A 51 7.78 -9.73 -1.30
N ALA A 52 8.02 -8.51 -0.80
CA ALA A 52 6.94 -7.63 -0.36
C ALA A 52 6.04 -7.18 -1.52
N MET A 53 6.63 -6.90 -2.69
CA MET A 53 5.86 -6.63 -3.91
C MET A 53 5.08 -7.87 -4.38
N ALA A 54 5.68 -9.07 -4.30
CA ALA A 54 5.02 -10.31 -4.64
C ALA A 54 3.86 -10.66 -3.70
N ASN A 55 3.96 -10.28 -2.42
CA ASN A 55 2.89 -10.39 -1.41
C ASN A 55 1.83 -9.28 -1.52
N ALA A 56 2.03 -8.35 -2.46
CA ALA A 56 1.07 -7.30 -2.79
C ALA A 56 0.47 -7.56 -4.19
N GLN A 57 0.23 -6.52 -4.96
CA GLN A 57 -0.27 -6.63 -6.33
C GLN A 57 0.83 -6.50 -7.39
N GLY A 58 2.03 -6.96 -7.07
CA GLY A 58 3.21 -6.74 -7.90
C GLY A 58 3.83 -5.36 -7.67
N GLY A 59 4.82 -5.01 -8.51
CA GLY A 59 5.47 -3.71 -8.41
C GLY A 59 6.71 -3.55 -9.28
N LEU A 60 7.25 -2.34 -9.21
CA LEU A 60 8.51 -1.94 -9.84
C LEU A 60 9.51 -1.51 -8.78
N LEU A 61 10.68 -2.14 -8.79
CA LEU A 61 11.84 -1.65 -8.06
C LEU A 61 12.83 -1.08 -9.08
N MET A 62 13.07 0.22 -9.02
CA MET A 62 13.94 0.93 -9.95
C MET A 62 15.19 1.44 -9.24
N ILE A 63 16.38 1.04 -9.70
CA ILE A 63 17.66 1.41 -9.11
C ILE A 63 18.44 2.29 -10.08
N GLY A 64 18.75 3.49 -9.65
CA GLY A 64 19.39 4.51 -10.49
C GLY A 64 18.51 5.74 -10.71
N LEU A 65 17.53 5.93 -9.85
CA LEU A 65 16.70 7.12 -9.74
C LEU A 65 16.89 7.73 -8.35
N ARG A 66 16.46 8.95 -8.18
CA ARG A 66 16.43 9.63 -6.88
C ARG A 66 15.02 10.16 -6.60
N THR A 67 14.73 10.34 -5.33
CA THR A 67 13.49 10.91 -4.85
C THR A 67 13.75 12.19 -4.07
N GLU A 68 12.76 13.05 -3.97
CA GLU A 68 12.70 14.14 -3.02
C GLU A 68 11.39 14.06 -2.21
N LEU A 69 11.42 14.62 -1.00
CA LEU A 69 10.25 14.65 -0.14
C LEU A 69 9.36 15.84 -0.51
N VAL A 70 8.19 15.58 -1.10
CA VAL A 70 7.19 16.59 -1.45
C VAL A 70 5.91 16.27 -0.67
N ASP A 71 5.46 17.19 0.15
CA ASP A 71 4.24 17.04 0.98
C ASP A 71 4.19 15.73 1.79
N GLY A 72 5.35 15.32 2.34
CA GLY A 72 5.48 14.10 3.14
C GLY A 72 5.53 12.80 2.34
N ARG A 73 5.61 12.84 1.01
CA ARG A 73 5.74 11.68 0.12
C ARG A 73 7.05 11.72 -0.64
N GLU A 74 7.67 10.58 -0.81
CA GLU A 74 8.82 10.45 -1.71
C GLU A 74 8.37 10.45 -3.16
N VAL A 75 8.81 11.47 -3.92
CA VAL A 75 8.49 11.66 -5.33
C VAL A 75 9.76 11.52 -6.15
N VAL A 76 9.69 10.78 -7.24
CA VAL A 76 10.81 10.64 -8.18
C VAL A 76 11.11 11.99 -8.80
N ASP A 77 12.27 12.56 -8.49
CA ASP A 77 12.69 13.90 -8.96
C ASP A 77 13.73 13.86 -10.09
N GLY A 78 14.29 12.67 -10.38
CA GLY A 78 15.22 12.57 -11.49
C GLY A 78 16.04 11.29 -11.56
N LEU A 79 16.85 11.22 -12.60
CA LEU A 79 17.80 10.15 -12.83
C LEU A 79 19.04 10.32 -11.93
N LYS A 80 19.52 9.20 -11.41
CA LYS A 80 20.84 9.03 -10.78
C LYS A 80 21.45 7.73 -11.26
N PRO A 81 21.79 7.62 -12.54
CA PRO A 81 22.20 6.36 -13.16
C PRO A 81 23.36 5.71 -12.42
N VAL A 82 23.30 4.39 -12.26
CA VAL A 82 24.36 3.60 -11.63
C VAL A 82 25.35 3.08 -12.69
N PRO A 83 26.64 2.92 -12.35
CA PRO A 83 27.62 2.40 -13.31
C PRO A 83 27.30 0.95 -13.71
N GLN A 84 27.31 0.66 -15.03
CA GLN A 84 27.02 -0.67 -15.60
C GLN A 84 27.91 -1.78 -15.02
N ARG A 85 29.19 -1.49 -14.77
CA ARG A 85 30.15 -2.44 -14.19
C ARG A 85 29.78 -2.97 -12.80
N LEU A 86 28.86 -2.27 -12.10
CA LEU A 86 28.37 -2.67 -10.78
C LEU A 86 27.07 -3.49 -10.87
N VAL A 87 26.50 -3.64 -12.06
CA VAL A 87 25.19 -4.26 -12.29
C VAL A 87 25.34 -5.55 -13.05
N ASP A 88 24.85 -6.62 -12.49
CA ASP A 88 24.69 -7.92 -13.15
C ASP A 88 23.23 -8.37 -12.98
N PRO A 89 22.36 -8.14 -13.97
CA PRO A 89 20.96 -8.55 -13.92
C PRO A 89 20.77 -10.06 -13.71
N GLY A 90 21.68 -10.87 -14.29
CA GLY A 90 21.65 -12.32 -14.11
C GLY A 90 21.90 -12.74 -12.68
N ARG A 91 22.85 -12.10 -12.00
CA ARG A 91 23.14 -12.31 -10.57
C ARG A 91 21.96 -11.87 -9.69
N HIS A 92 21.35 -10.73 -9.96
CA HIS A 92 20.15 -10.29 -9.24
C HIS A 92 19.03 -11.33 -9.36
N ARG A 93 18.73 -11.76 -10.59
CA ARG A 93 17.69 -12.78 -10.84
C ARG A 93 18.00 -14.09 -10.12
N LYS A 94 19.25 -14.57 -10.17
CA LYS A 94 19.66 -15.81 -9.51
C LYS A 94 19.44 -15.74 -8.00
N ILE A 95 19.87 -14.66 -7.35
CA ILE A 95 19.70 -14.46 -5.91
C ILE A 95 18.21 -14.46 -5.53
N LEU A 96 17.38 -13.72 -6.28
CA LEU A 96 15.94 -13.66 -6.04
C LEU A 96 15.28 -15.04 -6.20
N MET A 97 15.65 -15.79 -7.23
CA MET A 97 15.16 -17.15 -7.42
C MET A 97 15.63 -18.13 -6.34
N GLU A 98 16.78 -17.89 -5.70
CA GLU A 98 17.29 -18.75 -4.64
C GLU A 98 16.76 -18.41 -3.26
N GLN A 99 16.43 -17.14 -2.99
CA GLN A 99 16.14 -16.66 -1.64
C GLN A 99 14.69 -16.25 -1.41
N VAL A 100 13.90 -16.00 -2.46
CA VAL A 100 12.45 -15.75 -2.33
C VAL A 100 11.72 -17.07 -2.56
N ARG A 101 10.82 -17.44 -1.65
CA ARG A 101 10.04 -18.67 -1.74
C ARG A 101 8.54 -18.41 -1.57
N PRO A 102 7.68 -18.96 -2.45
CA PRO A 102 8.06 -19.64 -3.71
C PRO A 102 8.78 -18.68 -4.66
N PRO A 103 9.43 -19.16 -5.74
CA PRO A 103 10.04 -18.26 -6.74
C PRO A 103 8.98 -17.37 -7.38
N VAL A 104 9.28 -16.08 -7.54
CA VAL A 104 8.38 -15.12 -8.19
C VAL A 104 8.25 -15.46 -9.67
N ARG A 105 7.02 -15.72 -10.12
CA ARG A 105 6.74 -16.06 -11.52
C ARG A 105 6.93 -14.83 -12.40
N ASP A 106 7.48 -15.03 -13.59
CA ASP A 106 7.67 -14.01 -14.63
C ASP A 106 8.41 -12.75 -14.15
N LEU A 107 9.23 -12.88 -13.08
CA LEU A 107 10.11 -11.82 -12.62
C LEU A 107 11.05 -11.37 -13.75
N ARG A 108 11.06 -10.08 -14.04
CA ARG A 108 11.96 -9.48 -15.02
C ARG A 108 12.97 -8.59 -14.31
N VAL A 109 14.21 -8.65 -14.81
CA VAL A 109 15.33 -7.83 -14.31
C VAL A 109 16.06 -7.32 -15.52
N ASP A 110 15.88 -6.04 -15.82
CA ASP A 110 16.30 -5.43 -17.07
C ASP A 110 17.22 -4.25 -16.80
N TRP A 111 18.25 -4.13 -17.63
CA TRP A 111 19.15 -3.00 -17.62
C TRP A 111 18.79 -2.02 -18.73
N VAL A 112 18.56 -0.77 -18.36
CA VAL A 112 18.26 0.31 -19.31
C VAL A 112 19.41 1.31 -19.29
N ALA A 113 20.18 1.37 -20.37
CA ALA A 113 21.28 2.32 -20.49
C ALA A 113 20.74 3.75 -20.63
N CYS A 114 21.30 4.67 -19.84
CA CYS A 114 20.99 6.10 -19.94
C CYS A 114 22.15 6.89 -20.55
N GLN A 115 23.38 6.43 -20.34
CA GLN A 115 24.64 6.99 -20.87
C GLN A 115 25.58 5.82 -21.20
N GLU A 116 26.75 6.12 -21.79
CA GLU A 116 27.68 5.11 -22.32
C GLU A 116 28.01 3.99 -21.31
N ASP A 117 28.24 4.31 -20.02
CA ASP A 117 28.61 3.33 -18.99
C ASP A 117 27.67 3.36 -17.76
N SER A 118 26.48 3.91 -17.88
CA SER A 118 25.56 4.02 -16.76
C SER A 118 24.11 3.92 -17.17
N GLY A 119 23.26 3.49 -16.23
CA GLY A 119 21.84 3.31 -16.50
C GLY A 119 21.02 3.02 -15.26
N VAL A 120 19.85 2.51 -15.48
CA VAL A 120 18.87 2.13 -14.45
C VAL A 120 18.63 0.63 -14.51
N LEU A 121 18.67 -0.03 -13.37
CA LEU A 121 18.22 -1.42 -13.25
C LEU A 121 16.74 -1.42 -12.86
N VAL A 122 15.91 -2.06 -13.67
CA VAL A 122 14.47 -2.16 -13.49
C VAL A 122 14.11 -3.61 -13.15
N LEU A 123 13.53 -3.81 -11.98
CA LEU A 123 12.96 -5.09 -11.58
C LEU A 123 11.43 -4.97 -11.65
N TYR A 124 10.83 -5.81 -12.47
CA TYR A 124 9.38 -5.91 -12.61
C TYR A 124 8.89 -7.17 -11.93
N VAL A 125 8.08 -7.00 -10.91
CA VAL A 125 7.40 -8.06 -10.18
C VAL A 125 5.94 -8.05 -10.63
N PRO A 126 5.49 -8.99 -11.48
CA PRO A 126 4.10 -9.05 -11.88
C PRO A 126 3.20 -9.46 -10.70
N PRO A 127 1.89 -9.15 -10.74
CA PRO A 127 0.93 -9.71 -9.80
C PRO A 127 1.04 -11.23 -9.75
N GLN A 128 1.11 -11.78 -8.54
CA GLN A 128 1.27 -13.22 -8.33
C GLN A 128 -0.08 -13.88 -8.02
N PRO A 129 -0.27 -15.16 -8.38
CA PRO A 129 -1.43 -15.91 -7.94
C PRO A 129 -1.47 -15.99 -6.41
N THR A 130 -2.62 -15.74 -5.81
CA THR A 130 -2.81 -15.85 -4.35
C THR A 130 -2.55 -17.25 -3.79
N THR A 131 -2.56 -18.28 -4.66
CA THR A 131 -2.18 -19.65 -4.31
C THR A 131 -0.70 -19.82 -4.00
N ASP A 132 0.14 -18.87 -4.44
CA ASP A 132 1.58 -18.90 -4.23
C ASP A 132 1.99 -18.10 -2.98
N GLU A 133 1.09 -17.28 -2.43
CA GLU A 133 1.31 -16.51 -1.21
C GLU A 133 1.26 -17.39 0.05
N PRO A 134 2.02 -17.05 1.10
CA PRO A 134 2.92 -15.90 1.19
C PRO A 134 4.30 -16.16 0.60
N PHE A 135 4.89 -15.14 -0.05
CA PHE A 135 6.30 -15.13 -0.43
C PHE A 135 7.15 -14.84 0.81
N VAL A 136 8.07 -15.74 1.12
CA VAL A 136 8.94 -15.65 2.29
C VAL A 136 10.38 -15.45 1.89
N VAL A 137 11.16 -14.84 2.78
CA VAL A 137 12.60 -14.65 2.61
C VAL A 137 13.35 -15.19 3.82
N PRO A 138 14.64 -15.61 3.68
CA PRO A 138 15.47 -15.93 4.79
C PRO A 138 15.60 -14.75 5.75
N ALA A 139 15.48 -15.02 7.04
CA ALA A 139 15.76 -14.08 8.11
C ALA A 139 16.74 -14.75 9.10
N SER A 140 17.66 -13.96 9.62
CA SER A 140 18.58 -14.43 10.65
C SER A 140 18.41 -13.59 11.90
N ASP A 141 18.42 -14.23 13.07
CA ASP A 141 18.45 -13.52 14.33
C ASP A 141 19.87 -12.99 14.64
N PRO A 142 20.05 -12.11 15.63
CA PRO A 142 21.36 -11.61 16.02
C PRO A 142 22.35 -12.69 16.46
N LYS A 143 21.88 -13.92 16.74
CA LYS A 143 22.70 -15.10 17.11
C LYS A 143 23.00 -15.99 15.89
N GLY A 144 22.62 -15.54 14.66
CA GLY A 144 22.90 -16.27 13.42
C GLY A 144 21.98 -17.48 13.19
N ARG A 145 20.88 -17.63 13.94
CA ARG A 145 19.93 -18.71 13.70
C ARG A 145 19.09 -18.39 12.48
N GLU A 146 18.96 -19.37 11.60
CA GLU A 146 18.16 -19.27 10.39
C GLU A 146 16.67 -19.32 10.72
N GLY A 147 15.91 -18.50 10.02
CA GLY A 147 14.46 -18.43 10.10
C GLY A 147 13.89 -17.92 8.78
N VAL A 148 12.61 -17.72 8.76
CA VAL A 148 11.92 -17.11 7.62
C VAL A 148 11.10 -15.92 8.08
N ALA A 149 10.95 -14.93 7.21
CA ALA A 149 10.10 -13.78 7.44
C ALA A 149 9.24 -13.51 6.21
N VAL A 150 8.06 -12.95 6.43
CA VAL A 150 7.13 -12.53 5.39
C VAL A 150 7.15 -11.01 5.34
N PRO A 151 7.73 -10.40 4.30
CA PRO A 151 7.66 -8.96 4.12
C PRO A 151 6.33 -8.58 3.50
N VAL A 152 5.79 -7.44 3.91
CA VAL A 152 4.56 -6.86 3.39
C VAL A 152 4.77 -5.38 3.07
N ARG A 153 4.07 -4.86 2.06
CA ARG A 153 4.07 -3.43 1.76
C ARG A 153 2.84 -2.75 2.36
N SER A 154 3.08 -1.60 2.98
CA SER A 154 2.05 -0.71 3.48
C SER A 154 2.39 0.70 2.95
N GLY A 155 1.70 1.13 1.88
CA GLY A 155 2.07 2.35 1.18
C GLY A 155 3.48 2.26 0.55
N ASP A 156 4.34 3.20 0.86
CA ASP A 156 5.76 3.28 0.45
C ASP A 156 6.69 2.47 1.34
N ASP A 157 6.25 2.04 2.52
CA ASP A 157 7.07 1.29 3.48
C ASP A 157 6.98 -0.23 3.28
N THR A 158 8.05 -0.93 3.69
CA THR A 158 8.14 -2.38 3.71
C THR A 158 8.41 -2.86 5.13
N SER A 159 7.43 -3.51 5.71
CA SER A 159 7.49 -4.05 7.07
C SER A 159 7.51 -5.58 7.08
N TRP A 160 7.69 -6.15 8.27
CA TRP A 160 7.61 -7.59 8.47
C TRP A 160 6.25 -7.97 9.04
N LEU A 161 5.67 -9.03 8.50
CA LEU A 161 4.45 -9.60 9.04
C LEU A 161 4.66 -10.01 10.51
N LYS A 162 3.79 -9.56 11.39
CA LYS A 162 3.87 -9.91 12.82
C LYS A 162 3.49 -11.38 13.05
N PRO A 163 4.01 -12.05 14.08
CA PRO A 163 3.73 -13.48 14.32
C PRO A 163 2.24 -13.83 14.38
N ALA A 164 1.41 -12.99 14.98
CA ALA A 164 -0.03 -13.23 15.06
C ALA A 164 -0.73 -13.12 13.69
N GLU A 165 -0.23 -12.28 12.82
CA GLU A 165 -0.73 -12.11 11.45
C GLU A 165 -0.30 -13.28 10.58
N LEU A 166 0.96 -13.70 10.69
CA LEU A 166 1.46 -14.91 10.03
C LEU A 166 0.66 -16.14 10.45
N GLN A 167 0.40 -16.30 11.75
CA GLN A 167 -0.40 -17.42 12.26
C GLN A 167 -1.82 -17.41 11.65
N ARG A 168 -2.45 -16.23 11.52
CA ARG A 168 -3.77 -16.11 10.86
C ARG A 168 -3.71 -16.51 9.38
N LEU A 169 -2.71 -16.04 8.63
CA LEU A 169 -2.54 -16.40 7.23
C LEU A 169 -2.34 -17.91 7.05
N LEU A 170 -1.49 -18.52 7.89
CA LEU A 170 -1.26 -19.96 7.87
C LEU A 170 -2.51 -20.75 8.23
N ALA A 171 -3.30 -20.30 9.20
CA ALA A 171 -4.55 -20.94 9.59
C ALA A 171 -5.59 -20.89 8.46
N LEU A 172 -5.72 -19.76 7.75
CA LEU A 172 -6.58 -19.59 6.59
C LEU A 172 -6.13 -20.50 5.43
N GLY A 173 -4.84 -20.53 5.12
CA GLY A 173 -4.26 -21.39 4.09
C GLY A 173 -4.37 -22.87 4.43
N TRP A 174 -4.17 -23.24 5.68
CA TRP A 174 -4.30 -24.64 6.15
C TRP A 174 -5.74 -25.14 6.04
N SER A 175 -6.70 -24.32 6.42
CA SER A 175 -8.13 -24.64 6.27
C SER A 175 -8.54 -24.78 4.81
N SER A 176 -7.93 -24.03 3.91
CA SER A 176 -8.19 -24.09 2.46
C SER A 176 -7.55 -25.31 1.79
N SER A 177 -6.42 -25.83 2.32
CA SER A 177 -5.71 -26.99 1.77
C SER A 177 -6.35 -28.32 2.17
N ALA A 178 -7.11 -28.35 3.26
CA ALA A 178 -7.80 -29.55 3.73
C ALA A 178 -9.09 -29.86 2.96
N ALA A 179 -9.59 -28.91 2.15
CA ALA A 179 -10.73 -29.12 1.27
C ALA A 179 -10.25 -29.01 -0.19
N ALA A 180 -10.49 -30.05 -1.02
CA ALA A 180 -10.25 -29.96 -2.45
C ALA A 180 -10.94 -28.72 -3.03
N PRO A 181 -10.28 -27.93 -3.92
CA PRO A 181 -10.79 -26.65 -4.37
C PRO A 181 -12.02 -26.82 -5.25
N GLY A 182 -13.19 -26.81 -4.63
CA GLY A 182 -14.44 -26.54 -5.34
C GLY A 182 -14.68 -25.02 -5.37
N PRO A 183 -15.54 -24.51 -6.24
CA PRO A 183 -15.88 -23.08 -6.32
C PRO A 183 -16.34 -22.44 -4.99
N SER A 184 -16.65 -23.26 -3.97
CA SER A 184 -17.03 -22.87 -2.61
C SER A 184 -15.86 -22.40 -1.72
N ALA A 185 -14.60 -22.79 -1.99
CA ALA A 185 -13.46 -22.49 -1.10
C ALA A 185 -12.95 -21.03 -1.28
N ALA A 186 -13.06 -20.48 -2.49
CA ALA A 186 -12.74 -19.08 -2.75
C ALA A 186 -13.74 -18.16 -2.01
N ALA A 187 -15.03 -18.50 -2.06
CA ALA A 187 -16.09 -17.77 -1.37
C ALA A 187 -15.95 -17.82 0.17
N GLY A 188 -15.39 -18.90 0.73
CA GLY A 188 -15.13 -19.02 2.18
C GLY A 188 -14.05 -18.08 2.68
N GLY A 189 -12.95 -17.94 1.93
CA GLY A 189 -11.85 -17.01 2.27
C GLY A 189 -12.30 -15.56 2.19
N ASP A 190 -12.99 -15.20 1.12
CA ASP A 190 -13.51 -13.85 0.94
C ASP A 190 -14.58 -13.50 1.98
N ARG A 191 -15.39 -14.44 2.41
CA ARG A 191 -16.34 -14.24 3.51
C ARG A 191 -15.64 -13.90 4.83
N THR A 192 -14.60 -14.63 5.18
CA THR A 192 -13.79 -14.34 6.40
C THR A 192 -13.14 -12.97 6.32
N THR A 193 -12.61 -12.62 5.14
CA THR A 193 -12.03 -11.29 4.89
C THR A 193 -13.10 -10.20 5.02
N ALA A 194 -14.28 -10.40 4.42
CA ALA A 194 -15.40 -9.46 4.52
C ALA A 194 -15.85 -9.24 5.98
N GLU A 195 -16.06 -10.32 6.73
CA GLU A 195 -16.45 -10.27 8.14
C GLU A 195 -15.40 -9.54 8.99
N ARG A 196 -14.11 -9.70 8.68
CA ARG A 196 -13.04 -9.02 9.39
C ARG A 196 -13.01 -7.53 9.08
N LEU A 197 -13.03 -7.15 7.81
CA LEU A 197 -13.02 -5.75 7.39
C LEU A 197 -14.28 -5.00 7.85
N LEU A 198 -15.44 -5.65 7.84
CA LEU A 198 -16.68 -5.08 8.37
C LEU A 198 -16.63 -4.84 9.88
N ARG A 199 -15.81 -5.57 10.63
CA ARG A 199 -15.56 -5.29 12.06
C ARG A 199 -14.64 -4.08 12.26
N LEU A 200 -13.67 -3.85 11.36
CA LEU A 200 -12.78 -2.69 11.43
C LEU A 200 -13.48 -1.40 11.01
N ALA A 201 -14.38 -1.47 10.04
CA ALA A 201 -15.19 -0.36 9.57
C ALA A 201 -16.68 -0.76 9.52
N PRO A 202 -17.37 -0.86 10.66
CA PRO A 202 -18.77 -1.24 10.71
C PRO A 202 -19.65 -0.26 9.93
N GLN A 203 -20.66 -0.77 9.22
CA GLN A 203 -21.58 0.08 8.44
C GLN A 203 -22.34 1.09 9.31
N ASP A 204 -22.49 0.80 10.58
CA ASP A 204 -23.14 1.65 11.57
C ASP A 204 -22.18 2.44 12.46
N ALA A 205 -20.88 2.48 12.12
CA ALA A 205 -19.89 3.24 12.84
C ALA A 205 -20.34 4.70 13.06
N PRO A 206 -20.14 5.28 14.26
CA PRO A 206 -20.57 6.65 14.55
C PRO A 206 -20.01 7.68 13.59
N TRP A 207 -18.74 7.53 13.19
CA TRP A 207 -18.08 8.43 12.24
C TRP A 207 -18.69 8.32 10.83
N LEU A 208 -19.04 7.12 10.33
CA LEU A 208 -19.75 6.95 9.06
C LEU A 208 -21.16 7.54 9.09
N LYS A 209 -21.87 7.39 10.21
CA LYS A 209 -23.18 8.03 10.39
C LYS A 209 -23.07 9.55 10.36
N HIS A 210 -22.03 10.11 11.00
CA HIS A 210 -21.79 11.56 10.96
C HIS A 210 -21.57 12.06 9.53
N LEU A 211 -20.75 11.36 8.74
CA LEU A 211 -20.51 11.70 7.32
C LEU A 211 -21.82 11.64 6.50
N ARG A 212 -22.61 10.57 6.66
CA ARG A 212 -23.90 10.40 5.94
C ARG A 212 -24.91 11.47 6.28
N ASN A 213 -24.94 11.97 7.49
CA ASN A 213 -25.85 13.01 7.93
C ASN A 213 -25.44 14.42 7.46
N GLY A 214 -24.39 14.52 6.65
CA GLY A 214 -23.92 15.81 6.11
C GLY A 214 -23.45 16.75 7.22
N GLY A 215 -22.79 16.22 8.24
CA GLY A 215 -22.32 17.00 9.40
C GLY A 215 -21.56 18.25 8.98
N PRO A 216 -21.50 19.27 9.81
CA PRO A 216 -20.79 20.49 9.48
C PRO A 216 -19.29 20.20 9.44
N PHE A 217 -18.72 20.04 8.24
CA PHE A 217 -17.29 19.76 8.03
C PHE A 217 -16.35 20.92 8.40
N HIS A 218 -16.90 22.07 8.80
CA HIS A 218 -16.11 23.14 9.41
C HIS A 218 -15.79 22.88 10.88
N ARG A 219 -16.56 21.94 11.53
CA ARG A 219 -16.41 21.58 12.93
C ARG A 219 -16.76 20.10 13.09
N VAL A 220 -15.76 19.29 13.38
CA VAL A 220 -15.89 17.83 13.48
C VAL A 220 -15.73 17.41 14.95
N PRO A 221 -16.68 16.67 15.53
CA PRO A 221 -16.51 16.13 16.88
C PRO A 221 -15.22 15.31 17.02
N ALA A 222 -14.50 15.46 18.13
CA ALA A 222 -13.27 14.72 18.38
C ALA A 222 -13.50 13.21 18.27
N SER A 223 -14.61 12.69 18.79
CA SER A 223 -14.96 11.27 18.68
C SER A 223 -15.17 10.77 17.24
N VAL A 224 -15.51 11.67 16.30
CA VAL A 224 -15.60 11.35 14.87
C VAL A 224 -14.21 11.30 14.26
N SER A 225 -13.35 12.28 14.57
CA SER A 225 -11.95 12.30 14.13
C SER A 225 -11.19 11.08 14.64
N ASP A 226 -11.31 10.80 15.94
CA ASP A 226 -10.67 9.63 16.57
C ASP A 226 -11.14 8.32 15.90
N GLY A 227 -12.43 8.17 15.67
CA GLY A 227 -12.98 6.99 15.00
C GLY A 227 -12.55 6.82 13.55
N VAL A 228 -12.29 7.93 12.83
CA VAL A 228 -11.70 7.88 11.47
C VAL A 228 -10.24 7.45 11.54
N HIS A 229 -9.45 8.01 12.47
CA HIS A 229 -8.04 7.63 12.65
C HIS A 229 -7.90 6.16 13.03
N GLU A 230 -8.67 5.70 14.03
CA GLU A 230 -8.68 4.29 14.44
C GLU A 230 -9.04 3.35 13.26
N ALA A 231 -10.04 3.75 12.45
CA ALA A 231 -10.41 2.96 11.28
C ALA A 231 -9.32 2.96 10.21
N ALA A 232 -8.66 4.11 9.96
CA ALA A 232 -7.56 4.23 9.02
C ALA A 232 -6.39 3.32 9.42
N GLU A 233 -5.92 3.42 10.67
CA GLU A 233 -4.85 2.56 11.20
C GLU A 233 -5.22 1.08 11.13
N ALA A 234 -6.43 0.72 11.58
CA ALA A 234 -6.89 -0.66 11.59
C ALA A 234 -7.01 -1.27 10.17
N LEU A 235 -7.45 -0.48 9.19
CA LEU A 235 -7.52 -0.90 7.79
C LEU A 235 -6.14 -1.00 7.13
N ALA A 236 -5.21 -0.11 7.50
CA ALA A 236 -3.83 -0.18 7.02
C ALA A 236 -3.08 -1.40 7.58
N ASP A 237 -3.29 -1.69 8.87
CA ASP A 237 -2.67 -2.83 9.55
C ASP A 237 -3.30 -4.18 9.15
N GLU A 238 -4.44 -4.19 8.45
CA GLU A 238 -5.08 -5.45 8.07
C GLU A 238 -4.40 -6.09 6.86
N VAL A 239 -3.95 -7.33 7.06
CA VAL A 239 -3.21 -8.10 6.07
C VAL A 239 -4.10 -9.01 5.21
N LEU A 240 -5.35 -9.24 5.63
CA LEU A 240 -6.27 -10.05 4.83
C LEU A 240 -6.70 -9.28 3.59
N ARG A 241 -6.60 -9.96 2.45
CA ARG A 241 -7.00 -9.42 1.14
C ARG A 241 -8.04 -10.33 0.50
N PHE A 242 -8.95 -9.72 -0.25
CA PHE A 242 -9.89 -10.49 -1.07
C PHE A 242 -9.14 -11.19 -2.21
N ARG A 243 -9.57 -12.40 -2.52
CA ARG A 243 -9.13 -13.14 -3.70
C ARG A 243 -9.84 -12.65 -4.96
N ASP A 244 -11.06 -12.18 -4.80
CA ASP A 244 -11.82 -11.54 -5.87
C ASP A 244 -11.21 -10.16 -6.19
N PRO A 245 -10.73 -9.93 -7.43
CA PRO A 245 -10.03 -8.70 -7.78
C PRO A 245 -10.93 -7.45 -7.70
N ASP A 246 -12.22 -7.59 -7.96
CA ASP A 246 -13.17 -6.48 -7.88
C ASP A 246 -13.38 -6.04 -6.42
N LEU A 247 -13.41 -7.02 -5.50
CA LEU A 247 -13.51 -6.75 -4.07
C LEU A 247 -12.20 -6.18 -3.52
N ALA A 248 -11.06 -6.70 -3.97
CA ALA A 248 -9.75 -6.19 -3.60
C ALA A 248 -9.60 -4.72 -4.00
N ALA A 249 -9.90 -4.38 -5.26
CA ALA A 249 -9.84 -3.00 -5.76
C ALA A 249 -10.81 -2.05 -5.04
N ALA A 250 -12.03 -2.51 -4.76
CA ALA A 250 -13.00 -1.71 -4.02
C ALA A 250 -12.56 -1.46 -2.56
N THR A 251 -11.94 -2.46 -1.93
CA THR A 251 -11.38 -2.33 -0.58
C THR A 251 -10.22 -1.34 -0.55
N GLU A 252 -9.29 -1.43 -1.49
CA GLU A 252 -8.17 -0.50 -1.61
C GLU A 252 -8.65 0.94 -1.78
N LYS A 253 -9.63 1.15 -2.67
CA LYS A 253 -10.25 2.46 -2.87
C LYS A 253 -10.88 3.00 -1.59
N PHE A 254 -11.60 2.15 -0.84
CA PHE A 254 -12.21 2.54 0.43
C PHE A 254 -11.16 2.86 1.48
N THR A 255 -10.14 2.00 1.66
CA THR A 255 -9.03 2.22 2.59
C THR A 255 -8.30 3.53 2.29
N SER A 256 -7.95 3.77 1.02
CA SER A 256 -7.29 5.01 0.60
C SER A 256 -8.14 6.25 0.90
N ALA A 257 -9.46 6.18 0.68
CA ALA A 257 -10.35 7.29 0.98
C ALA A 257 -10.45 7.58 2.49
N VAL A 258 -10.44 6.53 3.33
CA VAL A 258 -10.45 6.70 4.80
C VAL A 258 -9.14 7.32 5.28
N HIS A 259 -8.00 6.92 4.72
CA HIS A 259 -6.70 7.53 5.01
C HIS A 259 -6.67 9.00 4.63
N GLU A 260 -7.09 9.35 3.41
CA GLU A 260 -7.14 10.73 2.95
C GLU A 260 -8.03 11.61 3.87
N LEU A 261 -9.16 11.08 4.33
CA LEU A 261 -10.00 11.76 5.31
C LEU A 261 -9.28 11.91 6.66
N SER A 262 -8.58 10.88 7.13
CA SER A 262 -7.81 10.90 8.37
C SER A 262 -6.74 12.00 8.34
N ASP A 263 -5.99 12.09 7.23
CA ASP A 263 -4.95 13.12 7.03
C ASP A 263 -5.54 14.53 7.06
N VAL A 264 -6.65 14.73 6.36
CA VAL A 264 -7.33 16.04 6.32
C VAL A 264 -7.86 16.43 7.70
N LEU A 265 -8.44 15.49 8.46
CA LEU A 265 -8.91 15.75 9.82
C LEU A 265 -7.75 16.01 10.79
N GLY A 266 -6.62 15.33 10.63
CA GLY A 266 -5.40 15.58 11.39
C GLY A 266 -4.82 16.99 11.19
N GLY A 267 -5.10 17.63 10.06
CA GLY A 267 -4.75 19.02 9.78
C GLY A 267 -5.68 20.07 10.41
N LEU A 268 -6.79 19.67 11.02
CA LEU A 268 -7.69 20.59 11.69
C LEU A 268 -7.14 21.02 13.07
N HIS A 269 -7.56 22.19 13.53
CA HIS A 269 -7.08 22.76 14.79
C HIS A 269 -8.05 22.43 15.94
N ALA A 270 -7.48 22.07 17.09
CA ALA A 270 -8.22 22.09 18.33
C ALA A 270 -8.46 23.54 18.77
N PRO A 271 -9.65 23.89 19.30
CA PRO A 271 -9.88 25.21 19.85
C PRO A 271 -8.93 25.48 21.02
N LEU A 272 -8.40 26.69 21.09
CA LEU A 272 -7.41 27.11 22.10
C LEU A 272 -8.00 27.16 23.51
N ASP A 273 -9.32 27.35 23.63
CA ASP A 273 -10.03 27.50 24.90
C ASP A 273 -11.21 26.50 25.01
N GLY A 274 -11.07 25.54 25.90
CA GLY A 274 -12.16 24.63 26.22
C GLY A 274 -11.79 23.13 26.20
N PRO A 275 -12.68 22.22 26.58
CA PRO A 275 -12.45 20.79 26.46
C PRO A 275 -12.34 20.40 24.99
N LEU A 276 -11.44 19.49 24.68
CA LEU A 276 -11.22 18.89 23.34
C LEU A 276 -12.47 18.11 22.90
N ALA A 277 -13.53 18.82 22.54
CA ALA A 277 -14.80 18.21 22.12
C ALA A 277 -14.94 18.15 20.59
N TYR A 278 -14.16 18.94 19.86
CA TYR A 278 -14.18 19.00 18.38
C TYR A 278 -12.89 19.59 17.82
N PHE A 279 -12.66 19.32 16.54
CA PHE A 279 -11.65 19.97 15.71
C PHE A 279 -12.33 20.88 14.68
N GLU A 280 -11.72 21.98 14.32
CA GLU A 280 -12.34 22.95 13.40
C GLU A 280 -11.35 23.57 12.43
N VAL A 281 -11.87 24.00 11.28
CA VAL A 281 -11.14 24.92 10.41
C VAL A 281 -11.03 26.25 11.12
N PRO A 282 -9.80 26.82 11.29
CA PRO A 282 -9.62 28.02 12.08
C PRO A 282 -10.57 29.15 11.68
N PRO A 283 -11.48 29.58 12.58
CA PRO A 283 -12.51 30.56 12.24
C PRO A 283 -11.93 31.94 11.89
N GLU A 284 -10.73 32.26 12.38
CA GLU A 284 -10.01 33.48 12.04
C GLU A 284 -9.61 33.55 10.58
N TRP A 285 -9.46 32.41 9.88
CA TRP A 285 -9.20 32.39 8.43
C TRP A 285 -10.33 33.02 7.66
N LYS A 286 -11.58 32.88 8.14
CA LYS A 286 -12.74 33.48 7.47
C LYS A 286 -12.62 34.99 7.28
N GLY A 287 -11.94 35.68 8.22
CA GLY A 287 -11.72 37.13 8.14
C GLY A 287 -10.37 37.51 7.54
N ARG A 288 -9.33 36.69 7.71
CA ARG A 288 -7.95 37.01 7.30
C ARG A 288 -7.61 36.47 5.91
N ASP A 289 -8.13 35.28 5.59
CA ASP A 289 -7.89 34.56 4.32
C ASP A 289 -9.14 33.74 3.97
N PRO A 290 -10.19 34.38 3.44
CA PRO A 290 -11.45 33.72 3.10
C PRO A 290 -11.27 32.58 2.09
N ASP A 291 -10.38 32.75 1.12
CA ASP A 291 -10.14 31.75 0.07
C ASP A 291 -9.60 30.46 0.67
N ARG A 292 -8.62 30.55 1.58
CA ARG A 292 -8.08 29.42 2.34
C ARG A 292 -9.17 28.75 3.21
N TYR A 293 -9.98 29.55 3.89
CA TYR A 293 -11.07 29.01 4.71
C TYR A 293 -12.05 28.18 3.88
N TYR A 294 -12.55 28.76 2.77
CA TYR A 294 -13.49 28.05 1.92
C TYR A 294 -12.86 26.91 1.12
N ALA A 295 -11.57 26.97 0.81
CA ALA A 295 -10.83 25.86 0.23
C ALA A 295 -10.78 24.68 1.18
N ALA A 296 -10.45 24.89 2.46
CA ALA A 296 -10.45 23.86 3.49
C ALA A 296 -11.84 23.22 3.67
N LEU A 297 -12.91 24.01 3.68
CA LEU A 297 -14.26 23.46 3.76
C LEU A 297 -14.64 22.60 2.55
N ARG A 298 -14.26 23.03 1.35
CA ARG A 298 -14.49 22.23 0.14
C ARG A 298 -13.72 20.92 0.18
N GLU A 299 -12.47 20.97 0.63
CA GLU A 299 -11.64 19.78 0.74
C GLU A 299 -12.17 18.79 1.76
N ASN A 300 -12.54 19.25 2.96
CA ASN A 300 -13.18 18.39 3.97
C ASN A 300 -14.45 17.71 3.40
N SER A 301 -15.26 18.47 2.67
CA SER A 301 -16.48 17.93 2.06
C SER A 301 -16.17 16.93 0.95
N ARG A 302 -15.16 17.19 0.13
CA ARG A 302 -14.73 16.32 -0.97
C ARG A 302 -14.26 14.97 -0.44
N VAL A 303 -13.35 14.98 0.56
CA VAL A 303 -12.81 13.72 1.11
C VAL A 303 -13.89 12.92 1.85
N ALA A 304 -14.78 13.60 2.58
CA ALA A 304 -15.91 12.94 3.23
C ALA A 304 -16.85 12.26 2.22
N GLN A 305 -17.13 12.94 1.10
CA GLN A 305 -17.94 12.38 0.03
C GLN A 305 -17.24 11.19 -0.65
N ALA A 306 -15.93 11.28 -0.89
CA ALA A 306 -15.15 10.18 -1.46
C ALA A 306 -15.20 8.92 -0.59
N VAL A 307 -15.15 9.06 0.75
CA VAL A 307 -15.32 7.94 1.69
C VAL A 307 -16.71 7.32 1.54
N LEU A 308 -17.77 8.13 1.50
CA LEU A 308 -19.14 7.61 1.38
C LEU A 308 -19.37 6.86 0.07
N GLU A 309 -18.85 7.39 -1.04
CA GLU A 309 -18.93 6.73 -2.35
C GLU A 309 -18.15 5.42 -2.39
N ALA A 310 -16.91 5.45 -1.90
CA ALA A 310 -16.06 4.25 -1.87
C ALA A 310 -16.64 3.17 -0.94
N HIS A 311 -17.14 3.56 0.24
CA HIS A 311 -17.83 2.66 1.16
C HIS A 311 -19.09 2.05 0.54
N GLY A 312 -19.90 2.87 -0.13
CA GLY A 312 -21.12 2.41 -0.80
C GLY A 312 -20.82 1.40 -1.92
N ASP A 313 -19.82 1.68 -2.76
CA ASP A 313 -19.37 0.75 -3.81
C ASP A 313 -18.87 -0.56 -3.21
N TRP A 314 -18.02 -0.49 -2.19
CA TRP A 314 -17.48 -1.65 -1.48
C TRP A 314 -18.59 -2.54 -0.88
N VAL A 315 -19.52 -1.95 -0.13
CA VAL A 315 -20.66 -2.68 0.48
C VAL A 315 -21.56 -3.30 -0.58
N ASN A 316 -21.85 -2.57 -1.67
CA ASN A 316 -22.67 -3.09 -2.76
C ASN A 316 -22.01 -4.29 -3.44
N ARG A 317 -20.70 -4.28 -3.63
CA ARG A 317 -19.95 -5.42 -4.18
C ARG A 317 -19.96 -6.61 -3.22
N LEU A 318 -19.76 -6.39 -1.92
CA LEU A 318 -19.90 -7.44 -0.90
C LEU A 318 -21.28 -8.09 -0.95
N ASN A 319 -22.35 -7.28 -1.03
CA ASN A 319 -23.71 -7.75 -1.15
C ASN A 319 -23.94 -8.53 -2.44
N GLY A 320 -23.48 -8.01 -3.58
CA GLY A 320 -23.59 -8.65 -4.90
C GLY A 320 -22.89 -10.02 -4.97
N LYS A 321 -21.88 -10.25 -4.14
CA LYS A 321 -21.16 -11.54 -4.01
C LYS A 321 -21.73 -12.42 -2.87
N GLY A 322 -22.80 -12.00 -2.19
CA GLY A 322 -23.43 -12.76 -1.09
C GLY A 322 -22.54 -12.88 0.16
N LEU A 323 -21.67 -11.90 0.41
CA LEU A 323 -20.72 -11.87 1.53
C LEU A 323 -21.22 -11.06 2.72
N LEU A 324 -22.31 -10.31 2.57
CA LEU A 324 -23.04 -9.70 3.68
C LEU A 324 -24.02 -10.71 4.25
N ALA A 325 -24.05 -10.83 5.59
CA ALA A 325 -25.00 -11.68 6.32
C ALA A 325 -26.36 -10.98 6.44
#